data_18f9e76e054e621e4ac91b8ce7f2b1f2
#
_entry.id   18f9e76e054e621e4ac91b8ce7f2b1f2
#
_cell.length_a   1.000
_cell.length_b   1.000
_cell.length_c   1.000
_cell.angle_alpha   90.00
_cell.angle_beta   90.00
_cell.angle_gamma   90.00
#
_symmetry.space_group_name_H-M   'P 1'
#
loop_
_entity.id
_entity.type
_entity.pdbx_description
1 polymer ?
#
loop_
_entity_poly.entity_id
_entity_poly.type
_entity_poly.pdbx_seq_one_letter_code
_entity_poly.pdbx_strand_id
1 'polypeptide(L)'
;MQLFVKKTFYLIVLLSQATATWLENIPQKITQSNGLIIELYASGDQYSHRLHDENDYTIVLNPEDGDFYYATKRGEEIIPSEFKAGSVEPSMTSLIPGIKLSQEQYLEKKEYYERYMSHRNGRDAPTSGTIAQLNVFIKFADDGNFPNL
;
A
#
# COMPACT_ATOMS: atom_id res chain seq x y z
N MET A 1 -23.35 38.81 20.24
CA MET A 1 -23.36 38.06 18.98
C MET A 1 -21.98 37.71 18.43
N GLN A 2 -21.00 38.60 18.47
CA GLN A 2 -19.62 38.33 17.97
C GLN A 2 -18.84 37.28 18.77
N LEU A 3 -19.08 37.08 20.04
CA LEU A 3 -18.36 36.10 20.87
C LEU A 3 -18.76 34.64 20.57
N PHE A 4 -20.01 34.43 20.22
CA PHE A 4 -20.51 33.10 19.83
C PHE A 4 -19.95 32.63 18.48
N VAL A 5 -19.82 33.54 17.52
CA VAL A 5 -19.30 33.21 16.19
C VAL A 5 -17.81 32.81 16.26
N LYS A 6 -17.01 33.49 17.08
CA LYS A 6 -15.59 33.14 17.27
C LYS A 6 -15.40 31.78 17.94
N LYS A 7 -16.20 31.44 18.96
CA LYS A 7 -16.13 30.11 19.60
C LYS A 7 -16.55 28.96 18.68
N THR A 8 -17.56 29.17 17.85
CA THR A 8 -18.01 28.19 16.86
C THR A 8 -16.97 27.96 15.77
N PHE A 9 -16.28 29.03 15.32
CA PHE A 9 -15.22 28.93 14.33
C PHE A 9 -14.01 28.13 14.85
N TYR A 10 -13.58 28.34 16.11
CA TYR A 10 -12.52 27.55 16.74
C TYR A 10 -12.90 26.09 16.92
N LEU A 11 -14.16 25.78 17.20
CA LEU A 11 -14.64 24.40 17.32
C LEU A 11 -14.62 23.66 15.98
N ILE A 12 -14.94 24.33 14.88
CA ILE A 12 -14.90 23.74 13.52
C ILE A 12 -13.48 23.46 13.07
N VAL A 13 -12.51 24.33 13.40
CA VAL A 13 -11.09 24.13 13.05
C VAL A 13 -10.44 22.98 13.85
N LEU A 14 -10.91 22.72 15.07
CA LEU A 14 -10.41 21.60 15.89
C LEU A 14 -10.92 20.21 15.40
N LEU A 15 -11.95 20.16 14.59
CA LEU A 15 -12.52 18.92 14.05
C LEU A 15 -11.86 18.45 12.75
N SER A 16 -10.95 19.23 12.16
CA SER A 16 -10.22 18.86 10.94
C SER A 16 -8.92 18.09 11.21
N GLN A 17 -8.91 17.16 12.15
CA GLN A 17 -7.85 16.17 12.25
C GLN A 17 -8.09 15.14 11.15
N ALA A 18 -7.39 15.27 10.04
CA ALA A 18 -7.35 14.25 9.02
C ALA A 18 -6.59 13.03 9.60
N THR A 19 -7.33 12.13 10.22
CA THR A 19 -6.79 10.83 10.60
C THR A 19 -6.60 10.02 9.32
N ALA A 20 -5.46 9.36 9.17
CA ALA A 20 -5.25 8.39 8.11
C ALA A 20 -6.42 7.39 8.13
N THR A 21 -7.22 7.40 7.08
CA THR A 21 -8.45 6.59 7.01
C THR A 21 -8.07 5.19 6.57
N TRP A 22 -8.48 4.19 7.35
CA TRP A 22 -8.46 2.81 6.91
C TRP A 22 -9.37 2.66 5.68
N LEU A 23 -8.80 2.18 4.59
CA LEU A 23 -9.52 1.85 3.36
C LEU A 23 -9.82 0.36 3.36
N GLU A 24 -11.01 -0.02 2.93
CA GLU A 24 -11.43 -1.42 2.91
C GLU A 24 -12.06 -1.77 1.57
N ASN A 25 -11.68 -2.93 1.06
CA ASN A 25 -12.22 -3.52 -0.17
C ASN A 25 -12.11 -2.59 -1.40
N ILE A 26 -10.99 -1.91 -1.58
CA ILE A 26 -10.74 -1.10 -2.77
C ILE A 26 -10.44 -2.02 -3.96
N PRO A 27 -11.28 -2.04 -5.01
CA PRO A 27 -11.10 -2.95 -6.15
C PRO A 27 -9.75 -2.74 -6.84
N GLN A 28 -9.07 -3.82 -7.14
CA GLN A 28 -7.80 -3.86 -7.86
C GLN A 28 -7.84 -4.91 -8.96
N LYS A 29 -7.01 -4.73 -9.98
CA LYS A 29 -6.76 -5.73 -11.01
C LYS A 29 -5.26 -5.92 -11.14
N ILE A 30 -4.82 -7.16 -11.08
CA ILE A 30 -3.42 -7.53 -11.32
C ILE A 30 -3.35 -8.51 -12.48
N THR A 31 -2.22 -8.52 -13.17
CA THR A 31 -1.98 -9.43 -14.28
C THR A 31 -0.84 -10.37 -13.91
N GLN A 32 -1.07 -11.67 -13.98
CA GLN A 32 -0.06 -12.70 -13.81
C GLN A 32 0.87 -12.76 -15.05
N SER A 33 2.04 -13.37 -14.92
CA SER A 33 3.02 -13.52 -16.01
C SER A 33 2.47 -14.25 -17.23
N ASN A 34 1.47 -15.13 -17.04
CA ASN A 34 0.79 -15.85 -18.10
C ASN A 34 -0.35 -15.04 -18.78
N GLY A 35 -0.54 -13.77 -18.40
CA GLY A 35 -1.59 -12.90 -18.92
C GLY A 35 -2.95 -13.03 -18.23
N LEU A 36 -3.10 -13.91 -17.23
CA LEU A 36 -4.34 -14.01 -16.45
C LEU A 36 -4.56 -12.74 -15.62
N ILE A 37 -5.73 -12.12 -15.78
CA ILE A 37 -6.14 -10.97 -14.98
C ILE A 37 -6.93 -11.47 -13.78
N ILE A 38 -6.53 -11.04 -12.59
CA ILE A 38 -7.19 -11.37 -11.33
C ILE A 38 -7.82 -10.10 -10.77
N GLU A 39 -9.11 -10.18 -10.45
CA GLU A 39 -9.82 -9.15 -9.71
C GLU A 39 -9.71 -9.45 -8.22
N LEU A 40 -9.33 -8.44 -7.44
CA LEU A 40 -9.08 -8.56 -6.03
C LEU A 40 -9.31 -7.22 -5.32
N TYR A 41 -9.08 -7.17 -4.04
CA TYR A 41 -9.28 -5.98 -3.22
C TYR A 41 -8.01 -5.61 -2.47
N ALA A 42 -7.82 -4.31 -2.26
CA ALA A 42 -6.82 -3.78 -1.33
C ALA A 42 -7.51 -3.26 -0.08
N SER A 43 -7.02 -3.64 1.09
CA SER A 43 -7.47 -3.12 2.38
C SER A 43 -6.28 -2.74 3.25
N GLY A 44 -6.41 -1.64 3.99
CA GLY A 44 -5.36 -1.16 4.89
C GLY A 44 -5.24 0.35 4.94
N ASP A 45 -4.11 0.80 5.48
CA ASP A 45 -3.74 2.20 5.60
C ASP A 45 -2.31 2.44 5.09
N GLN A 46 -1.77 3.62 5.36
CA GLN A 46 -0.41 3.98 4.95
C GLN A 46 0.69 3.15 5.64
N TYR A 47 0.41 2.49 6.76
CA TYR A 47 1.38 1.70 7.52
C TYR A 47 1.37 0.23 7.11
N SER A 48 0.19 -0.29 6.77
CA SER A 48 0.01 -1.68 6.37
C SER A 48 -1.20 -1.83 5.47
N HIS A 49 -0.98 -2.41 4.31
CA HIS A 49 -2.04 -2.79 3.39
C HIS A 49 -1.82 -4.22 2.91
N ARG A 50 -2.88 -4.88 2.50
CA ARG A 50 -2.86 -6.22 1.92
C ARG A 50 -3.77 -6.31 0.70
N LEU A 51 -3.43 -7.20 -0.20
CA LEU A 51 -4.31 -7.65 -1.26
C LEU A 51 -5.05 -8.90 -0.79
N HIS A 52 -6.31 -9.05 -1.19
CA HIS A 52 -7.12 -10.23 -0.85
C HIS A 52 -8.22 -10.42 -1.89
N ASP A 53 -8.77 -11.63 -1.96
CA ASP A 53 -9.95 -11.92 -2.77
C ASP A 53 -11.26 -11.55 -2.03
N GLU A 54 -12.40 -11.84 -2.63
CA GLU A 54 -13.72 -11.59 -2.06
C GLU A 54 -14.02 -12.41 -0.80
N ASN A 55 -13.32 -13.52 -0.60
CA ASN A 55 -13.47 -14.43 0.54
C ASN A 55 -12.40 -14.19 1.61
N ASP A 56 -11.70 -13.05 1.54
CA ASP A 56 -10.68 -12.62 2.49
C ASP A 56 -9.38 -13.44 2.50
N TYR A 57 -9.12 -14.23 1.45
CA TYR A 57 -7.82 -14.89 1.30
C TYR A 57 -6.77 -13.90 0.86
N THR A 58 -5.76 -13.72 1.69
CA THR A 58 -4.66 -12.78 1.41
C THR A 58 -3.81 -13.24 0.24
N ILE A 59 -3.40 -12.28 -0.60
CA ILE A 59 -2.61 -12.51 -1.80
C ILE A 59 -1.32 -11.71 -1.69
N VAL A 60 -0.19 -12.35 -1.99
CA VAL A 60 1.15 -11.76 -1.92
C VAL A 60 1.93 -12.03 -3.19
N LEU A 61 2.82 -11.12 -3.53
CA LEU A 61 3.76 -11.27 -4.63
C LEU A 61 4.84 -12.29 -4.25
N ASN A 62 5.11 -13.26 -5.13
CA ASN A 62 6.27 -14.12 -5.02
C ASN A 62 7.45 -13.44 -5.74
N PRO A 63 8.54 -13.10 -5.04
CA PRO A 63 9.68 -12.42 -5.65
C PRO A 63 10.50 -13.32 -6.60
N GLU A 64 10.32 -14.64 -6.55
CA GLU A 64 11.08 -15.58 -7.37
C GLU A 64 10.61 -15.59 -8.82
N ASP A 65 9.29 -15.50 -9.07
CA ASP A 65 8.70 -15.55 -10.40
C ASP A 65 7.90 -14.30 -10.79
N GLY A 66 7.69 -13.37 -9.84
CA GLY A 66 6.96 -12.15 -10.06
C GLY A 66 5.44 -12.31 -10.13
N ASP A 67 4.92 -13.50 -9.83
CA ASP A 67 3.49 -13.79 -9.81
C ASP A 67 2.89 -13.69 -8.41
N PHE A 68 1.57 -13.61 -8.35
CA PHE A 68 0.82 -13.47 -7.12
C PHE A 68 0.28 -14.82 -6.66
N TYR A 69 0.44 -15.09 -5.38
CA TYR A 69 0.04 -16.34 -4.72
C TYR A 69 -0.83 -16.06 -3.51
N TYR A 70 -1.69 -17.00 -3.17
CA TYR A 70 -2.34 -16.97 -1.87
C TYR A 70 -1.31 -17.08 -0.77
N ALA A 71 -1.52 -16.33 0.31
CA ALA A 71 -0.60 -16.27 1.43
C ALA A 71 -0.77 -17.46 2.37
N THR A 72 0.33 -17.85 3.01
CA THR A 72 0.33 -18.71 4.19
C THR A 72 1.22 -18.09 5.27
N LYS A 73 1.17 -18.59 6.49
CA LYS A 73 2.06 -18.18 7.57
C LYS A 73 3.15 -19.21 7.82
N ARG A 74 4.37 -18.71 8.00
CA ARG A 74 5.49 -19.47 8.55
C ARG A 74 5.98 -18.75 9.81
N GLY A 75 5.47 -19.20 10.96
CA GLY A 75 5.60 -18.45 12.21
C GLY A 75 4.84 -17.11 12.11
N GLU A 76 5.52 -16.01 12.33
CA GLU A 76 4.95 -14.66 12.20
C GLU A 76 5.04 -14.08 10.77
N GLU A 77 5.75 -14.73 9.89
CA GLU A 77 5.98 -14.26 8.53
C GLU A 77 4.83 -14.66 7.60
N ILE A 78 4.35 -13.71 6.81
CA ILE A 78 3.35 -13.94 5.75
C ILE A 78 4.12 -14.17 4.46
N ILE A 79 4.00 -15.37 3.90
CA ILE A 79 4.77 -15.80 2.72
C ILE A 79 3.83 -16.33 1.62
N PRO A 80 4.28 -16.38 0.35
CA PRO A 80 3.56 -17.08 -0.70
C PRO A 80 3.41 -18.57 -0.36
N SER A 81 2.20 -19.12 -0.59
CA SER A 81 1.97 -20.56 -0.56
C SER A 81 2.35 -21.19 -1.91
N GLU A 82 2.08 -22.48 -2.07
CA GLU A 82 2.19 -23.17 -3.37
C GLU A 82 1.04 -22.84 -4.34
N PHE A 83 -0.03 -22.18 -3.88
CA PHE A 83 -1.23 -21.93 -4.66
C PHE A 83 -1.20 -20.56 -5.31
N LYS A 84 -1.00 -20.53 -6.64
CA LYS A 84 -1.03 -19.30 -7.43
C LYS A 84 -2.45 -18.73 -7.44
N ALA A 85 -2.58 -17.43 -7.17
CA ALA A 85 -3.86 -16.75 -7.15
C ALA A 85 -4.54 -16.81 -8.54
N GLY A 86 -5.84 -17.12 -8.53
CA GLY A 86 -6.66 -17.27 -9.72
C GLY A 86 -6.52 -18.63 -10.44
N SER A 87 -5.64 -19.53 -9.95
CA SER A 87 -5.50 -20.88 -10.54
C SER A 87 -6.21 -21.99 -9.75
N VAL A 88 -6.58 -21.69 -8.51
CA VAL A 88 -7.29 -22.63 -7.62
C VAL A 88 -8.42 -21.91 -6.88
N GLU A 89 -9.42 -22.68 -6.47
CA GLU A 89 -10.43 -22.22 -5.53
C GLU A 89 -9.87 -22.36 -4.10
N PRO A 90 -9.56 -21.25 -3.39
CA PRO A 90 -8.84 -21.32 -2.12
C PRO A 90 -9.60 -22.06 -1.03
N SER A 91 -10.94 -22.03 -1.05
CA SER A 91 -11.79 -22.75 -0.10
C SER A 91 -11.66 -24.28 -0.17
N MET A 92 -11.16 -24.80 -1.29
CA MET A 92 -10.89 -26.24 -1.49
C MET A 92 -9.47 -26.66 -1.12
N THR A 93 -8.70 -25.77 -0.55
CA THR A 93 -7.30 -25.98 -0.16
C THR A 93 -7.13 -25.92 1.37
N SER A 94 -5.90 -26.04 1.85
CA SER A 94 -5.55 -25.85 3.26
C SER A 94 -5.33 -24.37 3.65
N LEU A 95 -5.63 -23.44 2.74
CA LEU A 95 -5.46 -22.01 2.98
C LEU A 95 -6.45 -21.48 4.02
N ILE A 96 -6.03 -20.49 4.77
CA ILE A 96 -6.83 -19.85 5.82
C ILE A 96 -7.14 -18.42 5.40
N PRO A 97 -8.42 -17.98 5.39
CA PRO A 97 -8.75 -16.59 5.13
C PRO A 97 -8.32 -15.67 6.26
N GLY A 98 -8.25 -14.36 6.01
CA GLY A 98 -7.99 -13.35 7.04
C GLY A 98 -6.54 -13.26 7.49
N ILE A 99 -5.58 -13.84 6.78
CA ILE A 99 -4.16 -13.70 7.12
C ILE A 99 -3.75 -12.24 7.02
N LYS A 100 -3.30 -11.67 8.13
CA LYS A 100 -2.82 -10.29 8.24
C LYS A 100 -1.73 -10.19 9.29
N LEU A 101 -1.06 -9.05 9.35
CA LEU A 101 -0.10 -8.75 10.41
C LEU A 101 -0.77 -8.83 11.78
N SER A 102 -0.01 -9.26 12.80
CA SER A 102 -0.43 -9.13 14.19
C SER A 102 -0.50 -7.64 14.58
N GLN A 103 -1.20 -7.35 15.68
CA GLN A 103 -1.26 -5.99 16.21
C GLN A 103 0.13 -5.45 16.56
N GLU A 104 1.00 -6.30 17.08
CA GLU A 104 2.38 -5.96 17.43
C GLU A 104 3.18 -5.57 16.19
N GLN A 105 3.17 -6.41 15.15
CA GLN A 105 3.83 -6.13 13.87
C GLN A 105 3.31 -4.86 13.18
N TYR A 106 2.00 -4.62 13.28
CA TYR A 106 1.41 -3.39 12.76
C TYR A 106 1.93 -2.14 13.50
N LEU A 107 1.97 -2.19 14.84
CA LEU A 107 2.47 -1.08 15.65
C LEU A 107 3.96 -0.81 15.41
N GLU A 108 4.76 -1.86 15.26
CA GLU A 108 6.19 -1.74 14.92
C GLU A 108 6.38 -1.05 13.56
N LYS A 109 5.62 -1.46 12.53
CA LYS A 109 5.66 -0.82 11.21
C LYS A 109 5.24 0.64 11.27
N LYS A 110 4.18 0.94 12.03
CA LYS A 110 3.69 2.30 12.24
C LYS A 110 4.76 3.17 12.89
N GLU A 111 5.37 2.71 13.99
CA GLU A 111 6.43 3.43 14.69
C GLU A 111 7.65 3.66 13.79
N TYR A 112 8.06 2.64 13.04
CA TYR A 112 9.15 2.77 12.06
C TYR A 112 8.84 3.85 11.02
N TYR A 113 7.64 3.83 10.43
CA TYR A 113 7.23 4.80 9.43
C TYR A 113 7.18 6.23 9.99
N GLU A 114 6.58 6.43 11.15
CA GLU A 114 6.48 7.73 11.80
C GLU A 114 7.88 8.29 12.15
N ARG A 115 8.78 7.44 12.63
CA ARG A 115 10.18 7.80 12.89
C ARG A 115 10.89 8.20 11.59
N TYR A 116 10.71 7.43 10.52
CA TYR A 116 11.30 7.74 9.21
C TYR A 116 10.78 9.08 8.66
N MET A 117 9.47 9.33 8.75
CA MET A 117 8.87 10.57 8.28
C MET A 117 9.28 11.77 9.13
N SER A 118 9.45 11.61 10.45
CA SER A 118 9.93 12.68 11.32
C SER A 118 11.35 13.16 10.95
N HIS A 119 12.21 12.24 10.52
CA HIS A 119 13.56 12.58 10.04
C HIS A 119 13.55 13.22 8.65
N ARG A 120 12.50 13.00 7.87
CA ARG A 120 12.35 13.54 6.53
C ARG A 120 11.82 14.99 6.52
N ASN A 121 11.09 15.41 7.54
CA ASN A 121 10.52 16.75 7.68
C ASN A 121 11.58 17.87 7.76
N GLY A 122 12.86 17.53 7.92
CA GLY A 122 13.98 18.48 7.79
C GLY A 122 14.54 18.64 6.36
N ARG A 123 13.92 17.98 5.37
CA ARG A 123 14.35 18.00 3.95
C ARG A 123 13.26 18.55 3.03
N ASP A 124 12.37 19.37 3.56
CA ASP A 124 11.39 20.04 2.72
C ASP A 124 12.11 20.91 1.69
N ALA A 125 11.64 20.83 0.45
CA ALA A 125 12.17 21.70 -0.59
C ALA A 125 11.98 23.16 -0.15
N PRO A 126 12.99 24.03 -0.32
CA PRO A 126 12.88 25.41 0.08
C PRO A 126 11.65 26.05 -0.58
N THR A 127 10.83 26.74 0.21
CA THR A 127 9.64 27.44 -0.28
C THR A 127 9.96 28.72 -1.04
N SER A 128 11.23 29.13 -1.01
CA SER A 128 11.76 30.29 -1.75
C SER A 128 13.22 30.05 -2.14
N GLY A 129 13.64 30.62 -3.27
CA GLY A 129 15.00 30.49 -3.79
C GLY A 129 15.08 29.66 -5.08
N THR A 130 16.30 29.37 -5.53
CA THR A 130 16.55 28.57 -6.72
C THR A 130 16.61 27.08 -6.38
N ILE A 131 15.78 26.27 -7.02
CA ILE A 131 15.81 24.81 -6.89
C ILE A 131 16.60 24.25 -8.08
N ALA A 132 17.74 23.59 -7.80
CA ALA A 132 18.47 22.84 -8.80
C ALA A 132 17.83 21.44 -8.92
N GLN A 133 17.38 21.10 -10.12
CA GLN A 133 16.79 19.80 -10.42
C GLN A 133 17.67 19.06 -11.43
N LEU A 134 18.02 17.82 -11.13
CA LEU A 134 18.67 16.90 -12.06
C LEU A 134 17.61 15.94 -12.62
N ASN A 135 17.35 16.02 -13.92
CA ASN A 135 16.52 15.06 -14.64
C ASN A 135 17.44 14.03 -15.31
N VAL A 136 17.31 12.76 -14.93
CA VAL A 136 18.06 11.66 -15.54
C VAL A 136 17.10 10.85 -16.41
N PHE A 137 17.33 10.83 -17.71
CA PHE A 137 16.61 9.99 -18.66
C PHE A 137 17.38 8.67 -18.81
N ILE A 138 16.74 7.57 -18.49
CA ILE A 138 17.31 6.24 -18.64
C ILE A 138 16.65 5.59 -19.85
N LYS A 139 17.47 5.13 -20.81
CA LYS A 139 17.04 4.37 -21.97
C LYS A 139 17.52 2.93 -21.82
N PHE A 140 16.60 1.98 -21.94
CA PHE A 140 16.95 0.57 -22.04
C PHE A 140 17.35 0.24 -23.49
N ALA A 141 18.12 -0.84 -23.67
CA ALA A 141 18.69 -1.20 -24.97
C ALA A 141 17.64 -1.52 -26.06
N ASP A 142 16.44 -1.91 -25.63
CA ASP A 142 15.28 -2.27 -26.44
C ASP A 142 14.28 -1.12 -26.64
N ASP A 143 14.50 0.03 -26.01
CA ASP A 143 13.65 1.20 -26.20
C ASP A 143 13.89 1.88 -27.54
N GLY A 144 12.81 2.34 -28.19
CA GLY A 144 12.88 3.23 -29.35
C GLY A 144 13.55 4.56 -29.04
N ASN A 145 13.84 5.36 -30.06
CA ASN A 145 14.38 6.71 -29.85
C ASN A 145 13.35 7.59 -29.14
N PHE A 146 13.81 8.38 -28.16
CA PHE A 146 12.97 9.43 -27.60
C PHE A 146 12.52 10.38 -28.74
N PRO A 147 11.24 10.77 -28.78
CA PRO A 147 10.83 11.84 -29.69
C PRO A 147 11.68 13.08 -29.37
N ASN A 148 12.15 13.75 -30.40
CA ASN A 148 12.98 14.96 -30.29
C ASN A 148 12.30 15.95 -29.34
N LEU A 149 12.96 16.28 -28.22
CA LEU A 149 12.60 17.35 -27.31
C LEU A 149 12.83 18.71 -27.99
#